data_3211fc0e68882ab914acd13fc990a96c
#
_entry.id   3211fc0e68882ab914acd13fc990a96c
#
_cell.length_a   1.000
_cell.length_b   1.000
_cell.length_c   1.000
_cell.angle_alpha   90.00
_cell.angle_beta   90.00
_cell.angle_gamma   90.00
#
_symmetry.space_group_name_H-M   'P 1'
#
loop_
_entity.id
_entity.type
_entity.pdbx_description
1 polymer ?
#
loop_
_entity_poly.entity_id
_entity_poly.type
_entity_poly.pdbx_seq_one_letter_code
_entity_poly.pdbx_strand_id
1 'polypeptide(L)'
;MTIAIKDLHKQFGKNQVLKGIDLNIDHGQIYAILGPNGSGKTTLIKSILGMVLPDKGQITVLDKPIKKQWKYRKQIDYLPQIANFPPNIKVKELIHMIKDLRNSPSSERELIDRFGLAPFLDKKLSTLSGGTKQKVNIVLTFMFDSPLIILDEPTTGLDPMALIRLKELILKEKSNGKTILITSHIMQFVEEMADQIVYLLEGDIYFKGTIPQLLKQTGQTSFEHAIATLTTAENHA
;
A
#
# COMPACT_ATOMS: atom_id res chain seq x y z
N MET A 1 -18.26 -1.52 -2.28
CA MET A 1 -17.16 -0.58 -1.95
C MET A 1 -16.16 -1.30 -1.09
N THR A 2 -14.83 -1.18 -1.34
CA THR A 2 -13.83 -1.94 -0.55
C THR A 2 -13.42 -1.18 0.71
N ILE A 3 -13.25 0.14 0.62
CA ILE A 3 -12.96 1.00 1.77
C ILE A 3 -13.85 2.23 1.70
N ALA A 4 -14.47 2.57 2.82
CA ALA A 4 -15.19 3.83 3.01
C ALA A 4 -14.67 4.53 4.27
N ILE A 5 -14.25 5.76 4.11
CA ILE A 5 -13.75 6.63 5.17
C ILE A 5 -14.61 7.87 5.20
N LYS A 6 -15.09 8.26 6.38
CA LYS A 6 -15.93 9.44 6.57
C LYS A 6 -15.43 10.28 7.73
N ASP A 7 -15.14 11.56 7.43
CA ASP A 7 -14.75 12.60 8.40
C ASP A 7 -13.58 12.14 9.32
N LEU A 8 -12.52 11.56 8.72
CA LEU A 8 -11.44 10.95 9.48
C LEU A 8 -10.45 12.00 9.97
N HIS A 9 -10.28 12.10 11.29
CA HIS A 9 -9.31 12.99 11.91
C HIS A 9 -8.29 12.20 12.71
N LYS A 10 -7.03 12.65 12.65
CA LYS A 10 -5.94 12.13 13.50
C LYS A 10 -4.96 13.22 13.87
N GLN A 11 -4.67 13.29 15.16
CA GLN A 11 -3.70 14.22 15.75
C GLN A 11 -2.67 13.43 16.57
N PHE A 12 -1.41 13.86 16.52
CA PHE A 12 -0.33 13.39 17.39
C PHE A 12 0.26 14.59 18.15
N GLY A 13 -0.01 14.63 19.45
CA GLY A 13 0.32 15.81 20.26
C GLY A 13 -0.41 17.06 19.75
N LYS A 14 0.31 18.06 19.29
CA LYS A 14 -0.26 19.28 18.69
C LYS A 14 -0.38 19.21 17.16
N ASN A 15 0.18 18.18 16.52
CA ASN A 15 0.19 18.06 15.07
C ASN A 15 -1.04 17.30 14.56
N GLN A 16 -1.92 17.97 13.84
CA GLN A 16 -3.06 17.38 13.16
C GLN A 16 -2.61 16.82 11.82
N VAL A 17 -2.61 15.48 11.69
CA VAL A 17 -2.06 14.75 10.54
C VAL A 17 -3.15 14.37 9.52
N LEU A 18 -4.40 14.15 9.97
CA LEU A 18 -5.56 13.96 9.09
C LEU A 18 -6.65 14.93 9.55
N LYS A 19 -7.23 15.67 8.59
CA LYS A 19 -8.07 16.85 8.86
C LYS A 19 -9.51 16.69 8.33
N GLY A 20 -10.12 15.50 8.47
CA GLY A 20 -11.50 15.28 8.01
C GLY A 20 -11.52 14.56 6.66
N ILE A 21 -10.73 13.51 6.51
CA ILE A 21 -10.64 12.75 5.27
C ILE A 21 -11.94 12.03 4.95
N ASP A 22 -12.49 12.31 3.77
CA ASP A 22 -13.56 11.55 3.13
C ASP A 22 -12.99 10.80 1.91
N LEU A 23 -12.99 9.46 1.96
CA LEU A 23 -12.40 8.65 0.90
C LEU A 23 -13.19 7.37 0.67
N ASN A 24 -13.60 7.15 -0.57
CA ASN A 24 -14.21 5.91 -1.02
C ASN A 24 -13.28 5.21 -2.02
N ILE A 25 -12.99 3.93 -1.79
CA ILE A 25 -12.21 3.07 -2.67
C ILE A 25 -13.12 1.95 -3.16
N ASP A 26 -13.31 1.90 -4.48
CA ASP A 26 -14.17 0.94 -5.12
C ASP A 26 -13.47 -0.41 -5.32
N HIS A 27 -14.27 -1.43 -5.61
CA HIS A 27 -13.78 -2.79 -5.77
C HIS A 27 -13.06 -2.99 -7.11
N GLY A 28 -12.02 -3.83 -7.11
CA GLY A 28 -11.37 -4.31 -8.33
C GLY A 28 -10.47 -3.28 -9.05
N GLN A 29 -10.06 -2.22 -8.37
CA GLN A 29 -9.20 -1.17 -8.93
C GLN A 29 -7.90 -1.01 -8.16
N ILE A 30 -6.90 -0.44 -8.84
CA ILE A 30 -5.64 0.00 -8.24
C ILE A 30 -5.74 1.50 -7.93
N TYR A 31 -5.65 1.84 -6.64
CA TYR A 31 -5.57 3.21 -6.17
C TYR A 31 -4.16 3.55 -5.73
N ALA A 32 -3.59 4.63 -6.25
CA ALA A 32 -2.33 5.18 -5.76
C ALA A 32 -2.58 6.36 -4.84
N ILE A 33 -2.08 6.30 -3.60
CA ILE A 33 -2.06 7.40 -2.66
C ILE A 33 -0.73 8.13 -2.80
N LEU A 34 -0.79 9.35 -3.25
CA LEU A 34 0.36 10.22 -3.51
C LEU A 34 0.39 11.39 -2.53
N GLY A 35 1.51 12.06 -2.45
CA GLY A 35 1.71 13.27 -1.64
C GLY A 35 3.12 13.35 -1.07
N PRO A 36 3.56 14.51 -0.60
CA PRO A 36 4.89 14.71 -0.02
C PRO A 36 5.08 13.93 1.29
N ASN A 37 6.31 13.89 1.78
CA ASN A 37 6.60 13.33 3.10
C ASN A 37 5.87 14.16 4.16
N GLY A 38 5.26 13.46 5.14
CA GLY A 38 4.47 14.11 6.18
C GLY A 38 3.02 14.43 5.81
N SER A 39 2.57 14.21 4.57
CA SER A 39 1.18 14.50 4.17
C SER A 39 0.10 13.65 4.84
N GLY A 40 0.48 12.57 5.54
CA GLY A 40 -0.47 11.69 6.24
C GLY A 40 -0.70 10.32 5.60
N LYS A 41 -0.07 9.97 4.48
CA LYS A 41 -0.26 8.69 3.75
C LYS A 41 -0.12 7.46 4.65
N THR A 42 1.01 7.35 5.35
CA THR A 42 1.27 6.22 6.27
C THR A 42 0.28 6.21 7.44
N THR A 43 -0.14 7.38 7.93
CA THR A 43 -1.15 7.48 8.98
C THR A 43 -2.51 7.01 8.48
N LEU A 44 -2.89 7.39 7.27
CA LEU A 44 -4.13 6.93 6.62
C LEU A 44 -4.12 5.40 6.44
N ILE A 45 -3.04 4.82 5.88
CA ILE A 45 -2.89 3.37 5.74
C ILE A 45 -2.95 2.67 7.10
N LYS A 46 -2.20 3.14 8.10
CA LYS A 46 -2.21 2.56 9.44
C LYS A 46 -3.56 2.68 10.13
N SER A 47 -4.36 3.72 9.81
CA SER A 47 -5.73 3.85 10.30
C SER A 47 -6.66 2.82 9.66
N ILE A 48 -6.55 2.57 8.35
CA ILE A 48 -7.27 1.49 7.64
C ILE A 48 -6.90 0.12 8.23
N LEU A 49 -5.63 -0.10 8.53
CA LEU A 49 -5.16 -1.35 9.15
C LEU A 49 -5.52 -1.46 10.65
N GLY A 50 -6.07 -0.39 11.26
CA GLY A 50 -6.38 -0.32 12.69
C GLY A 50 -5.13 -0.35 13.58
N MET A 51 -3.98 0.00 13.05
CA MET A 51 -2.72 0.19 13.79
C MET A 51 -2.62 1.58 14.41
N VAL A 52 -3.33 2.54 13.84
CA VAL A 52 -3.54 3.89 14.36
C VAL A 52 -5.04 4.06 14.59
N LEU A 53 -5.45 4.44 15.79
CA LEU A 53 -6.83 4.74 16.10
C LEU A 53 -7.12 6.20 15.75
N PRO A 54 -8.13 6.47 14.89
CA PRO A 54 -8.56 7.83 14.61
C PRO A 54 -9.15 8.49 15.86
N ASP A 55 -9.04 9.81 15.94
CA ASP A 55 -9.63 10.58 17.02
C ASP A 55 -11.11 10.86 16.74
N LYS A 56 -11.48 11.04 15.44
CA LYS A 56 -12.85 11.24 14.97
C LYS A 56 -13.03 10.56 13.61
N GLY A 57 -14.27 10.30 13.22
CA GLY A 57 -14.64 9.71 11.95
C GLY A 57 -14.85 8.21 12.00
N GLN A 58 -15.11 7.64 10.84
CA GLN A 58 -15.42 6.22 10.70
C GLN A 58 -14.66 5.62 9.50
N ILE A 59 -14.24 4.37 9.66
CA ILE A 59 -13.66 3.57 8.58
C ILE A 59 -14.47 2.28 8.48
N THR A 60 -14.85 1.95 7.24
CA THR A 60 -15.48 0.69 6.88
C THR A 60 -14.57 -0.02 5.87
N VAL A 61 -14.31 -1.29 6.07
CA VAL A 61 -13.53 -2.14 5.16
C VAL A 61 -14.37 -3.36 4.80
N LEU A 62 -14.54 -3.63 3.50
CA LEU A 62 -15.39 -4.72 2.98
C LEU A 62 -16.79 -4.70 3.63
N ASP A 63 -17.41 -3.53 3.61
CA ASP A 63 -18.74 -3.24 4.15
C ASP A 63 -18.91 -3.46 5.66
N LYS A 64 -17.80 -3.57 6.41
CA LYS A 64 -17.81 -3.76 7.87
C LYS A 64 -17.07 -2.62 8.57
N PRO A 65 -17.66 -1.96 9.58
CA PRO A 65 -16.96 -0.97 10.38
C PRO A 65 -15.80 -1.64 11.15
N ILE A 66 -14.63 -0.99 11.14
CA ILE A 66 -13.42 -1.59 11.76
C ILE A 66 -13.24 -1.20 13.23
N LYS A 67 -14.02 -0.25 13.75
CA LYS A 67 -13.91 0.22 15.14
C LYS A 67 -14.09 -0.93 16.13
N LYS A 68 -13.09 -1.15 17.00
CA LYS A 68 -13.03 -2.25 17.97
C LYS A 68 -13.10 -3.65 17.35
N GLN A 69 -12.79 -3.79 16.05
CA GLN A 69 -12.73 -5.06 15.35
C GLN A 69 -11.28 -5.34 14.91
N TRP A 70 -10.93 -6.62 14.81
CA TRP A 70 -9.61 -7.06 14.33
C TRP A 70 -9.71 -8.14 13.24
N LYS A 71 -10.81 -8.87 13.19
CA LYS A 71 -11.01 -10.01 12.27
C LYS A 71 -10.94 -9.61 10.79
N TYR A 72 -11.31 -8.36 10.44
CA TYR A 72 -11.23 -7.86 9.07
C TYR A 72 -9.81 -7.87 8.50
N ARG A 73 -8.78 -7.80 9.36
CA ARG A 73 -7.37 -7.84 8.96
C ARG A 73 -6.99 -9.15 8.27
N LYS A 74 -7.74 -10.24 8.52
CA LYS A 74 -7.56 -11.50 7.80
C LYS A 74 -7.90 -11.41 6.30
N GLN A 75 -8.60 -10.34 5.89
CA GLN A 75 -8.99 -10.07 4.51
C GLN A 75 -8.10 -9.00 3.86
N ILE A 76 -6.98 -8.64 4.52
CA ILE A 76 -6.03 -7.65 4.02
C ILE A 76 -4.64 -8.27 3.99
N ASP A 77 -3.98 -8.16 2.85
CA ASP A 77 -2.56 -8.41 2.73
C ASP A 77 -1.82 -7.07 2.72
N TYR A 78 -0.79 -6.94 3.55
CA TYR A 78 -0.08 -5.68 3.72
C TYR A 78 1.42 -5.84 3.55
N LEU A 79 1.99 -5.06 2.63
CA LEU A 79 3.42 -4.88 2.45
C LEU A 79 3.84 -3.56 3.07
N PRO A 80 4.51 -3.55 4.23
CA PRO A 80 5.01 -2.34 4.85
C PRO A 80 6.25 -1.80 4.15
N GLN A 81 6.44 -0.48 4.19
CA GLN A 81 7.65 0.17 3.67
C GLN A 81 8.93 -0.41 4.31
N ILE A 82 8.90 -0.68 5.61
CA ILE A 82 9.99 -1.32 6.35
C ILE A 82 9.42 -2.50 7.11
N ALA A 83 9.84 -3.70 6.73
CA ALA A 83 9.48 -4.92 7.45
C ALA A 83 10.52 -5.22 8.54
N ASN A 84 10.11 -5.15 9.78
CA ASN A 84 10.93 -5.49 10.93
C ASN A 84 10.63 -6.91 11.41
N PHE A 85 11.34 -7.89 10.87
CA PHE A 85 11.29 -9.27 11.34
C PHE A 85 12.48 -9.59 12.26
N PRO A 86 12.36 -10.59 13.14
CA PRO A 86 13.47 -11.04 13.97
C PRO A 86 14.70 -11.40 13.12
N PRO A 87 15.87 -10.80 13.36
CA PRO A 87 17.03 -10.92 12.47
C PRO A 87 17.61 -12.34 12.39
N ASN A 88 17.42 -13.14 13.43
CA ASN A 88 17.99 -14.48 13.58
C ASN A 88 17.13 -15.61 12.99
N ILE A 89 15.89 -15.32 12.55
CA ILE A 89 15.00 -16.31 11.93
C ILE A 89 15.43 -16.56 10.47
N LYS A 90 15.31 -17.79 10.00
CA LYS A 90 15.53 -18.14 8.60
C LYS A 90 14.33 -17.75 7.74
N VAL A 91 14.55 -17.52 6.44
CA VAL A 91 13.46 -17.17 5.51
C VAL A 91 12.34 -18.21 5.53
N LYS A 92 12.69 -19.51 5.44
CA LYS A 92 11.69 -20.59 5.48
C LYS A 92 10.91 -20.64 6.80
N GLU A 93 11.58 -20.38 7.92
CA GLU A 93 10.95 -20.36 9.25
C GLU A 93 9.96 -19.19 9.36
N LEU A 94 10.32 -18.01 8.82
CA LEU A 94 9.43 -16.86 8.77
C LEU A 94 8.19 -17.15 7.91
N ILE A 95 8.37 -17.73 6.71
CA ILE A 95 7.24 -18.09 5.83
C ILE A 95 6.32 -19.08 6.56
N HIS A 96 6.89 -20.11 7.19
CA HIS A 96 6.10 -21.09 7.94
C HIS A 96 5.33 -20.47 9.10
N MET A 97 6.00 -19.64 9.91
CA MET A 97 5.37 -18.92 11.02
C MET A 97 4.18 -18.07 10.56
N ILE A 98 4.31 -17.34 9.45
CA ILE A 98 3.22 -16.51 8.94
C ILE A 98 2.06 -17.37 8.41
N LYS A 99 2.35 -18.51 7.77
CA LYS A 99 1.32 -19.49 7.35
C LYS A 99 0.53 -20.03 8.55
N ASP A 100 1.22 -20.41 9.61
CA ASP A 100 0.59 -20.94 10.84
C ASP A 100 -0.29 -19.88 11.50
N LEU A 101 0.19 -18.63 11.61
CA LEU A 101 -0.57 -17.52 12.16
C LEU A 101 -1.83 -17.20 11.34
N ARG A 102 -1.72 -17.27 10.01
CA ARG A 102 -2.84 -16.96 9.10
C ARG A 102 -3.83 -18.12 9.04
N ASN A 103 -3.34 -19.34 9.13
CA ASN A 103 -4.11 -20.58 9.03
C ASN A 103 -5.04 -20.61 7.81
N SER A 104 -4.48 -20.34 6.62
CA SER A 104 -5.19 -20.30 5.34
C SER A 104 -4.31 -20.84 4.21
N PRO A 105 -4.91 -21.34 3.11
CA PRO A 105 -4.14 -21.75 1.93
C PRO A 105 -3.20 -20.67 1.44
N SER A 106 -2.03 -21.06 0.94
CA SER A 106 -1.00 -20.12 0.48
C SER A 106 -0.27 -20.62 -0.77
N SER A 107 0.14 -19.69 -1.62
CA SER A 107 0.84 -19.94 -2.90
C SER A 107 2.34 -19.62 -2.82
N GLU A 108 2.95 -19.77 -1.66
CA GLU A 108 4.35 -19.37 -1.42
C GLU A 108 5.35 -20.01 -2.37
N ARG A 109 5.13 -21.26 -2.82
CA ARG A 109 6.08 -21.98 -3.69
C ARG A 109 6.24 -21.28 -5.03
N GLU A 110 5.12 -20.94 -5.71
CA GLU A 110 5.13 -20.20 -6.97
C GLU A 110 5.87 -18.86 -6.82
N LEU A 111 5.62 -18.15 -5.72
CA LEU A 111 6.24 -16.84 -5.46
C LEU A 111 7.73 -16.94 -5.12
N ILE A 112 8.15 -17.96 -4.36
CA ILE A 112 9.56 -18.25 -4.06
C ILE A 112 10.34 -18.44 -5.37
N ASP A 113 9.79 -19.24 -6.28
CA ASP A 113 10.41 -19.50 -7.59
C ASP A 113 10.41 -18.22 -8.46
N ARG A 114 9.28 -17.52 -8.50
CA ARG A 114 9.13 -16.26 -9.26
C ARG A 114 10.16 -15.20 -8.84
N PHE A 115 10.40 -15.04 -7.54
CA PHE A 115 11.36 -14.05 -7.01
C PHE A 115 12.77 -14.59 -6.77
N GLY A 116 13.04 -15.85 -7.14
CA GLY A 116 14.36 -16.48 -7.04
C GLY A 116 14.86 -16.62 -5.60
N LEU A 117 13.96 -16.92 -4.66
CA LEU A 117 14.30 -17.00 -3.23
C LEU A 117 14.74 -18.39 -2.77
N ALA A 118 14.67 -19.42 -3.60
CA ALA A 118 15.06 -20.78 -3.23
C ALA A 118 16.46 -20.87 -2.59
N PRO A 119 17.52 -20.19 -3.10
CA PRO A 119 18.88 -20.25 -2.51
C PRO A 119 18.97 -19.55 -1.13
N PHE A 120 17.96 -18.81 -0.73
CA PHE A 120 17.97 -18.00 0.50
C PHE A 120 17.10 -18.59 1.62
N LEU A 121 16.36 -19.67 1.36
CA LEU A 121 15.41 -20.24 2.33
C LEU A 121 16.04 -20.64 3.66
N ASP A 122 17.27 -21.13 3.64
CA ASP A 122 18.01 -21.54 4.85
C ASP A 122 18.88 -20.42 5.44
N LYS A 123 18.90 -19.22 4.83
CA LYS A 123 19.65 -18.08 5.32
C LYS A 123 18.86 -17.29 6.36
N LYS A 124 19.56 -16.73 7.35
CA LYS A 124 18.99 -15.82 8.34
C LYS A 124 18.67 -14.47 7.69
N LEU A 125 17.58 -13.82 8.10
CA LEU A 125 17.18 -12.51 7.59
C LEU A 125 18.26 -11.44 7.77
N SER A 126 19.04 -11.51 8.87
CA SER A 126 20.17 -10.60 9.11
C SER A 126 21.24 -10.62 8.02
N THR A 127 21.41 -11.76 7.33
CA THR A 127 22.44 -11.94 6.31
C THR A 127 21.99 -11.57 4.89
N LEU A 128 20.73 -11.20 4.70
CA LEU A 128 20.17 -10.83 3.41
C LEU A 128 20.41 -9.36 3.06
N SER A 129 20.62 -9.08 1.78
CA SER A 129 20.60 -7.72 1.24
C SER A 129 19.20 -7.09 1.39
N GLY A 130 19.12 -5.76 1.34
CA GLY A 130 17.84 -5.03 1.37
C GLY A 130 16.87 -5.51 0.29
N GLY A 131 17.34 -5.64 -0.94
CA GLY A 131 16.52 -6.12 -2.06
C GLY A 131 16.02 -7.56 -1.88
N THR A 132 16.86 -8.45 -1.31
CA THR A 132 16.41 -9.82 -1.00
C THR A 132 15.37 -9.84 0.12
N LYS A 133 15.52 -9.00 1.16
CA LYS A 133 14.50 -8.83 2.21
C LYS A 133 13.19 -8.32 1.62
N GLN A 134 13.25 -7.38 0.68
CA GLN A 134 12.06 -6.86 0.02
C GLN A 134 11.35 -7.95 -0.81
N LYS A 135 12.10 -8.81 -1.52
CA LYS A 135 11.52 -9.96 -2.22
C LYS A 135 10.84 -10.95 -1.24
N VAL A 136 11.43 -11.21 -0.08
CA VAL A 136 10.79 -12.01 0.98
C VAL A 136 9.50 -11.36 1.45
N ASN A 137 9.51 -10.04 1.69
CA ASN A 137 8.34 -9.29 2.10
C ASN A 137 7.19 -9.36 1.07
N ILE A 138 7.53 -9.27 -0.23
CA ILE A 138 6.57 -9.44 -1.33
C ILE A 138 5.96 -10.85 -1.29
N VAL A 139 6.77 -11.90 -1.13
CA VAL A 139 6.25 -13.27 -1.02
C VAL A 139 5.28 -13.41 0.14
N LEU A 140 5.65 -12.91 1.33
CA LEU A 140 4.79 -12.95 2.51
C LEU A 140 3.47 -12.19 2.32
N THR A 141 3.48 -11.11 1.53
CA THR A 141 2.29 -10.32 1.25
C THR A 141 1.36 -11.01 0.27
N PHE A 142 1.91 -11.54 -0.83
CA PHE A 142 1.10 -12.07 -1.92
C PHE A 142 0.79 -13.57 -1.83
N MET A 143 1.32 -14.28 -0.83
CA MET A 143 1.09 -15.73 -0.74
C MET A 143 -0.31 -16.13 -0.29
N PHE A 144 -1.15 -15.18 0.14
CA PHE A 144 -2.53 -15.42 0.53
C PHE A 144 -3.53 -14.81 -0.47
N ASP A 145 -4.77 -15.29 -0.40
CA ASP A 145 -5.83 -14.82 -1.29
C ASP A 145 -6.78 -13.84 -0.58
N SER A 146 -6.29 -12.63 -0.31
CA SER A 146 -7.10 -11.59 0.31
C SER A 146 -7.71 -10.66 -0.74
N PRO A 147 -8.96 -10.16 -0.54
CA PRO A 147 -9.64 -9.27 -1.48
C PRO A 147 -9.07 -7.83 -1.50
N LEU A 148 -8.31 -7.45 -0.46
CA LEU A 148 -7.66 -6.14 -0.37
C LEU A 148 -6.16 -6.30 -0.14
N ILE A 149 -5.36 -5.68 -1.00
CA ILE A 149 -3.90 -5.64 -0.89
C ILE A 149 -3.46 -4.19 -0.69
N ILE A 150 -2.64 -3.95 0.32
CA ILE A 150 -2.07 -2.63 0.60
C ILE A 150 -0.55 -2.72 0.48
N LEU A 151 0.03 -1.88 -0.37
CA LEU A 151 1.46 -1.86 -0.70
C LEU A 151 2.05 -0.48 -0.35
N ASP A 152 2.85 -0.42 0.70
CA ASP A 152 3.50 0.82 1.13
C ASP A 152 4.92 0.88 0.58
N GLU A 153 5.15 1.73 -0.46
CA GLU A 153 6.41 1.89 -1.19
C GLU A 153 7.01 0.56 -1.70
N PRO A 154 6.26 -0.24 -2.48
CA PRO A 154 6.61 -1.63 -2.79
C PRO A 154 7.86 -1.80 -3.64
N THR A 155 8.28 -0.76 -4.34
CA THR A 155 9.38 -0.78 -5.33
C THR A 155 10.75 -0.57 -4.70
N THR A 156 10.80 -0.17 -3.44
CA THR A 156 12.05 0.21 -2.74
C THR A 156 13.04 -0.95 -2.69
N GLY A 157 14.25 -0.71 -3.23
CA GLY A 157 15.37 -1.66 -3.17
C GLY A 157 15.26 -2.86 -4.11
N LEU A 158 14.27 -2.92 -5.00
CA LEU A 158 14.14 -3.97 -6.00
C LEU A 158 15.08 -3.76 -7.18
N ASP A 159 15.65 -4.85 -7.68
CA ASP A 159 16.32 -4.87 -8.97
C ASP A 159 15.28 -4.79 -10.13
N PRO A 160 15.69 -4.40 -11.36
CA PRO A 160 14.77 -4.21 -12.47
C PRO A 160 13.91 -5.45 -12.78
N MET A 161 14.46 -6.66 -12.67
CA MET A 161 13.73 -7.88 -12.94
C MET A 161 12.68 -8.16 -11.87
N ALA A 162 13.01 -7.93 -10.59
CA ALA A 162 12.06 -8.06 -9.50
C ALA A 162 10.93 -7.02 -9.59
N LEU A 163 11.23 -5.80 -10.06
CA LEU A 163 10.22 -4.77 -10.30
C LEU A 163 9.23 -5.19 -11.41
N ILE A 164 9.73 -5.74 -12.53
CA ILE A 164 8.87 -6.27 -13.60
C ILE A 164 7.93 -7.36 -13.04
N ARG A 165 8.50 -8.33 -12.30
CA ARG A 165 7.72 -9.43 -11.70
C ARG A 165 6.68 -8.94 -10.69
N LEU A 166 6.99 -7.87 -9.94
CA LEU A 166 6.05 -7.24 -9.02
C LEU A 166 4.89 -6.57 -9.79
N LYS A 167 5.17 -5.81 -10.86
CA LYS A 167 4.14 -5.20 -11.72
C LYS A 167 3.19 -6.25 -12.29
N GLU A 168 3.74 -7.32 -12.87
CA GLU A 168 2.96 -8.44 -13.39
C GLU A 168 2.06 -9.09 -12.30
N LEU A 169 2.61 -9.26 -11.10
CA LEU A 169 1.87 -9.83 -9.96
C LEU A 169 0.71 -8.92 -9.54
N ILE A 170 0.95 -7.62 -9.42
CA ILE A 170 -0.09 -6.63 -9.11
C ILE A 170 -1.21 -6.67 -10.16
N LEU A 171 -0.87 -6.68 -11.45
CA LEU A 171 -1.86 -6.74 -12.54
C LEU A 171 -2.63 -8.06 -12.54
N LYS A 172 -1.97 -9.19 -12.26
CA LYS A 172 -2.62 -10.50 -12.07
C LYS A 172 -3.64 -10.44 -10.94
N GLU A 173 -3.27 -9.89 -9.78
CA GLU A 173 -4.17 -9.80 -8.64
C GLU A 173 -5.35 -8.86 -8.89
N LYS A 174 -5.13 -7.75 -9.61
CA LYS A 174 -6.22 -6.89 -10.10
C LYS A 174 -7.16 -7.64 -11.03
N SER A 175 -6.64 -8.42 -11.98
CA SER A 175 -7.47 -9.20 -12.92
C SER A 175 -8.31 -10.28 -12.22
N ASN A 176 -7.86 -10.73 -11.03
CA ASN A 176 -8.61 -11.61 -10.13
C ASN A 176 -9.71 -10.85 -9.33
N GLY A 177 -9.93 -9.57 -9.61
CA GLY A 177 -10.95 -8.74 -8.96
C GLY A 177 -10.53 -8.15 -7.62
N LYS A 178 -9.25 -8.24 -7.22
CA LYS A 178 -8.80 -7.66 -5.95
C LYS A 178 -8.66 -6.14 -6.04
N THR A 179 -8.86 -5.48 -4.92
CA THR A 179 -8.58 -4.05 -4.77
C THR A 179 -7.18 -3.86 -4.25
N ILE A 180 -6.41 -2.96 -4.86
CA ILE A 180 -5.02 -2.74 -4.50
C ILE A 180 -4.82 -1.27 -4.17
N LEU A 181 -4.27 -0.99 -3.00
CA LEU A 181 -3.92 0.34 -2.55
C LEU A 181 -2.40 0.47 -2.49
N ILE A 182 -1.84 1.42 -3.21
CA ILE A 182 -0.38 1.60 -3.33
C ILE A 182 -0.01 2.99 -2.83
N THR A 183 1.02 3.11 -2.01
CA THR A 183 1.75 4.37 -1.88
C THR A 183 3.02 4.30 -2.70
N SER A 184 3.37 5.37 -3.39
CA SER A 184 4.65 5.50 -4.07
C SER A 184 5.00 6.97 -4.30
N HIS A 185 6.29 7.24 -4.38
CA HIS A 185 6.84 8.52 -4.84
C HIS A 185 7.44 8.41 -6.26
N ILE A 186 7.39 7.23 -6.88
CA ILE A 186 7.90 6.98 -8.24
C ILE A 186 6.75 7.18 -9.23
N MET A 187 6.70 8.36 -9.86
CA MET A 187 5.59 8.75 -10.73
C MET A 187 5.38 7.79 -11.90
N GLN A 188 6.46 7.34 -12.55
CA GLN A 188 6.36 6.38 -13.64
C GLN A 188 5.68 5.06 -13.21
N PHE A 189 6.00 4.54 -12.03
CA PHE A 189 5.36 3.33 -11.52
C PHE A 189 3.86 3.55 -11.28
N VAL A 190 3.48 4.72 -10.75
CA VAL A 190 2.07 5.07 -10.53
C VAL A 190 1.33 5.21 -11.85
N GLU A 191 1.91 5.90 -12.84
CA GLU A 191 1.33 6.11 -14.16
C GLU A 191 1.05 4.78 -14.90
N GLU A 192 1.94 3.81 -14.74
CA GLU A 192 1.78 2.49 -15.34
C GLU A 192 0.75 1.60 -14.62
N MET A 193 0.55 1.79 -13.32
CA MET A 193 -0.18 0.83 -12.49
C MET A 193 -1.56 1.31 -12.04
N ALA A 194 -1.73 2.61 -11.77
CA ALA A 194 -2.91 3.12 -11.09
C ALA A 194 -4.10 3.38 -12.02
N ASP A 195 -5.28 2.91 -11.63
CA ASP A 195 -6.55 3.30 -12.25
C ASP A 195 -7.03 4.65 -11.71
N GLN A 196 -6.79 4.86 -10.42
CA GLN A 196 -7.21 6.05 -9.69
C GLN A 196 -6.05 6.56 -8.84
N ILE A 197 -5.95 7.86 -8.70
CA ILE A 197 -5.01 8.50 -7.78
C ILE A 197 -5.75 9.29 -6.72
N VAL A 198 -5.16 9.33 -5.53
CA VAL A 198 -5.58 10.14 -4.39
C VAL A 198 -4.37 10.97 -3.99
N TYR A 199 -4.43 12.29 -4.19
CA TYR A 199 -3.35 13.18 -3.79
C TYR A 199 -3.64 13.77 -2.42
N LEU A 200 -2.82 13.38 -1.44
CA LEU A 200 -2.92 13.81 -0.05
C LEU A 200 -1.85 14.86 0.24
N LEU A 201 -2.28 16.01 0.74
CA LEU A 201 -1.39 17.12 1.09
C LEU A 201 -1.85 17.70 2.43
N GLU A 202 -0.92 17.92 3.36
CA GLU A 202 -1.17 18.49 4.70
C GLU A 202 -2.36 17.89 5.48
N GLY A 203 -2.65 16.62 5.25
CA GLY A 203 -3.75 15.92 5.94
C GLY A 203 -5.12 16.04 5.28
N ASP A 204 -5.20 16.63 4.07
CA ASP A 204 -6.41 16.76 3.26
C ASP A 204 -6.27 16.10 1.90
N ILE A 205 -7.39 15.70 1.26
CA ILE A 205 -7.40 15.18 -0.11
C ILE A 205 -7.61 16.34 -1.09
N TYR A 206 -6.57 16.67 -1.83
CA TYR A 206 -6.59 17.73 -2.85
C TYR A 206 -7.08 17.25 -4.20
N PHE A 207 -6.89 15.98 -4.51
CA PHE A 207 -7.39 15.39 -5.75
C PHE A 207 -7.72 13.91 -5.56
N LYS A 208 -8.81 13.48 -6.18
CA LYS A 208 -9.16 12.09 -6.37
C LYS A 208 -9.75 11.91 -7.77
N GLY A 209 -9.18 11.01 -8.56
CA GLY A 209 -9.63 10.75 -9.92
C GLY A 209 -8.62 9.97 -10.73
N THR A 210 -8.83 9.90 -12.04
CA THR A 210 -7.89 9.29 -12.99
C THR A 210 -6.78 10.26 -13.37
N ILE A 211 -5.65 9.76 -13.88
CA ILE A 211 -4.56 10.61 -14.40
C ILE A 211 -5.07 11.55 -15.51
N PRO A 212 -5.86 11.10 -16.51
CA PRO A 212 -6.43 12.03 -17.50
C PRO A 212 -7.29 13.14 -16.91
N GLN A 213 -8.05 12.86 -15.85
CA GLN A 213 -8.83 13.90 -15.15
C GLN A 213 -7.92 14.92 -14.48
N LEU A 214 -6.82 14.48 -13.85
CA LEU A 214 -5.84 15.39 -13.26
C LEU A 214 -5.17 16.28 -14.30
N LEU A 215 -4.70 15.71 -15.42
CA LEU A 215 -4.09 16.47 -16.51
C LEU A 215 -5.04 17.55 -17.05
N LYS A 216 -6.31 17.19 -17.25
CA LYS A 216 -7.35 18.14 -17.68
C LYS A 216 -7.58 19.25 -16.65
N GLN A 217 -7.65 18.92 -15.37
CA GLN A 217 -7.90 19.88 -14.29
C GLN A 217 -6.75 20.87 -14.12
N THR A 218 -5.50 20.40 -14.27
CA THR A 218 -4.30 21.24 -14.10
C THR A 218 -3.85 21.92 -15.37
N GLY A 219 -4.39 21.56 -16.55
CA GLY A 219 -3.95 22.05 -17.85
C GLY A 219 -2.55 21.57 -18.25
N GLN A 220 -2.02 20.53 -17.57
CA GLN A 220 -0.69 20.01 -17.81
C GLN A 220 -0.69 18.84 -18.80
N THR A 221 0.45 18.64 -19.48
CA THR A 221 0.63 17.56 -20.45
C THR A 221 1.34 16.33 -19.88
N SER A 222 2.00 16.46 -18.74
CA SER A 222 2.66 15.34 -18.05
C SER A 222 2.14 15.17 -16.62
N PHE A 223 2.14 13.93 -16.16
CA PHE A 223 1.68 13.57 -14.84
C PHE A 223 2.52 14.22 -13.72
N GLU A 224 3.85 14.25 -13.89
CA GLU A 224 4.77 14.89 -12.93
C GLU A 224 4.49 16.39 -12.77
N HIS A 225 4.30 17.13 -13.88
CA HIS A 225 3.95 18.55 -13.83
C HIS A 225 2.57 18.79 -13.22
N ALA A 226 1.61 17.90 -13.49
CA ALA A 226 0.29 18.00 -12.90
C ALA A 226 0.33 17.83 -11.36
N ILE A 227 1.10 16.87 -10.85
CA ILE A 227 1.33 16.70 -9.41
C ILE A 227 2.06 17.90 -8.81
N ALA A 228 3.10 18.41 -9.49
CA ALA A 228 3.82 19.60 -9.05
C ALA A 228 2.90 20.84 -8.94
N THR A 229 1.98 21.01 -9.87
CA THR A 229 0.98 22.09 -9.84
C THR A 229 0.07 22.00 -8.60
N LEU A 230 -0.37 20.80 -8.22
CA LEU A 230 -1.14 20.62 -6.98
C LEU A 230 -0.36 21.01 -5.72
N THR A 231 0.96 20.75 -5.73
CA THR A 231 1.84 21.07 -4.59
C THR A 231 2.12 22.57 -4.47
N THR A 232 2.20 23.31 -5.61
CA THR A 232 2.53 24.72 -5.63
C THR A 232 1.32 25.65 -5.46
N ALA A 233 0.11 25.18 -5.72
CA ALA A 233 -1.12 25.96 -5.57
C ALA A 233 -1.35 26.50 -4.13
N GLU A 234 -0.74 25.88 -3.11
CA GLU A 234 -0.78 26.34 -1.72
C GLU A 234 0.14 27.52 -1.40
N ASN A 235 1.23 27.72 -2.15
CA ASN A 235 2.15 28.81 -1.87
C ASN A 235 1.57 30.19 -2.25
N HIS A 236 0.33 30.23 -2.76
CA HIS A 236 -0.35 31.44 -3.23
C HIS A 236 -1.76 31.63 -2.65
N ALA A 237 -2.19 30.81 -1.68
CA ALA A 237 -3.44 30.96 -0.93
C ALA A 237 -3.16 31.25 0.54
#